data_a15e4fdc2f59a1c7396783c96e389703
#
_entry.id   a15e4fdc2f59a1c7396783c96e389703
#
_cell.length_a   1.000
_cell.length_b   1.000
_cell.length_c   1.000
_cell.angle_alpha   90.00
_cell.angle_beta   90.00
_cell.angle_gamma   90.00
#
_symmetry.space_group_name_H-M   'P 1'
#
loop_
_entity.id
_entity.type
_entity.pdbx_description
1 polymer ?
#
loop_
_entity_poly.entity_id
_entity_poly.type
_entity_poly.pdbx_seq_one_letter_code
_entity_poly.pdbx_strand_id
1 'polypeptide(L)'
;MQTVAMGLAPAIQAIDLGKSFGEIRAVDGVSFELSAGRIYGVLGPNGSGKTTLIRMLTGLGRPTTGEARVLGVQMPSRPNLARIGYMTQNEGIYPELTAAENVRFFAAMYGVREPAAAKAALSVVELSDRAETLAGELSGGLRRRLSLACALVHQPPVLFLDEPTVGVDPALRVQFWAHFHELARNGTTIVVSSHVMDEADRCDELLFMRSGRVIAQGTSEDLRARAGTRDLEQAFLYFSSEQGSAP
;
A
#
# COMPACT_ATOMS: atom_id res chain seq x y z
N MET A 1 -16.04 -36.25 6.96
CA MET A 1 -14.75 -35.68 7.40
C MET A 1 -14.50 -34.48 6.50
N GLN A 2 -14.83 -33.27 6.98
CA GLN A 2 -14.51 -32.02 6.28
C GLN A 2 -13.03 -31.75 6.50
N THR A 3 -12.26 -31.73 5.42
CA THR A 3 -10.88 -31.29 5.41
C THR A 3 -10.88 -29.79 5.71
N VAL A 4 -10.57 -29.42 6.96
CA VAL A 4 -10.29 -28.03 7.33
C VAL A 4 -9.00 -27.68 6.59
N ALA A 5 -9.11 -26.88 5.54
CA ALA A 5 -7.96 -26.23 4.92
C ALA A 5 -7.31 -25.42 6.05
N MET A 6 -6.10 -25.79 6.46
CA MET A 6 -5.27 -24.96 7.34
C MET A 6 -4.97 -23.67 6.56
N GLY A 7 -5.82 -22.67 6.72
CA GLY A 7 -5.62 -21.35 6.17
C GLY A 7 -4.31 -20.78 6.72
N LEU A 8 -3.39 -20.42 5.84
CA LEU A 8 -2.21 -19.64 6.20
C LEU A 8 -2.70 -18.41 6.98
N ALA A 9 -2.04 -18.10 8.09
CA ALA A 9 -2.38 -16.93 8.89
C ALA A 9 -2.34 -15.69 7.99
N PRO A 10 -3.31 -14.76 8.12
CA PRO A 10 -3.37 -13.57 7.27
C PRO A 10 -2.11 -12.72 7.46
N ALA A 11 -1.61 -12.15 6.35
CA ALA A 11 -0.46 -11.26 6.38
C ALA A 11 -0.79 -9.95 7.09
N ILE A 12 -2.04 -9.47 6.94
CA ILE A 12 -2.52 -8.23 7.54
C ILE A 12 -3.92 -8.46 8.11
N GLN A 13 -4.18 -7.99 9.33
CA GLN A 13 -5.49 -7.97 9.97
C GLN A 13 -5.78 -6.59 10.55
N ALA A 14 -7.00 -6.13 10.36
CA ALA A 14 -7.59 -5.02 11.10
C ALA A 14 -8.79 -5.57 11.88
N ILE A 15 -8.88 -5.26 13.17
CA ILE A 15 -9.94 -5.74 14.06
C ILE A 15 -10.54 -4.52 14.75
N ASP A 16 -11.75 -4.15 14.33
CA ASP A 16 -12.50 -2.99 14.83
C ASP A 16 -11.64 -1.71 14.91
N LEU A 17 -10.80 -1.54 13.87
CA LEU A 17 -9.75 -0.54 13.84
C LEU A 17 -10.34 0.85 13.64
N GLY A 18 -10.08 1.76 14.58
CA GLY A 18 -10.56 3.13 14.54
C GLY A 18 -9.51 4.17 14.86
N LYS A 19 -9.63 5.35 14.22
CA LYS A 19 -8.77 6.51 14.48
C LYS A 19 -9.57 7.79 14.49
N SER A 20 -9.51 8.50 15.61
CA SER A 20 -10.09 9.84 15.75
C SER A 20 -8.99 10.89 15.94
N PHE A 21 -9.21 12.06 15.39
CA PHE A 21 -8.46 13.29 15.59
C PHE A 21 -9.44 14.36 16.11
N GLY A 22 -9.51 14.54 17.41
CA GLY A 22 -10.59 15.31 18.04
C GLY A 22 -11.95 14.68 17.72
N GLU A 23 -12.86 15.45 17.14
CA GLU A 23 -14.21 15.00 16.75
C GLU A 23 -14.24 14.24 15.40
N ILE A 24 -13.16 14.32 14.62
CA ILE A 24 -13.11 13.70 13.28
C ILE A 24 -12.72 12.24 13.41
N ARG A 25 -13.63 11.34 13.02
CA ARG A 25 -13.35 9.90 12.87
C ARG A 25 -12.76 9.65 11.48
N ALA A 26 -11.44 9.62 11.39
CA ALA A 26 -10.73 9.38 10.11
C ALA A 26 -10.77 7.92 9.67
N VAL A 27 -10.87 6.97 10.63
CA VAL A 27 -11.17 5.54 10.40
C VAL A 27 -12.12 5.11 11.49
N ASP A 28 -13.19 4.38 11.13
CA ASP A 28 -14.32 4.08 12.00
C ASP A 28 -14.70 2.59 11.91
N GLY A 29 -14.20 1.78 12.87
CA GLY A 29 -14.59 0.39 13.07
C GLY A 29 -14.25 -0.54 11.88
N VAL A 30 -13.07 -0.39 11.28
CA VAL A 30 -12.68 -1.17 10.10
C VAL A 30 -12.17 -2.55 10.52
N SER A 31 -12.75 -3.61 9.91
CA SER A 31 -12.32 -4.99 10.11
C SER A 31 -12.14 -5.70 8.77
N PHE A 32 -10.96 -6.31 8.57
CA PHE A 32 -10.64 -7.13 7.39
C PHE A 32 -9.43 -8.03 7.64
N GLU A 33 -9.26 -9.03 6.78
CA GLU A 33 -8.10 -9.89 6.73
C GLU A 33 -7.56 -9.98 5.30
N LEU A 34 -6.23 -9.87 5.13
CA LEU A 34 -5.55 -9.95 3.85
C LEU A 34 -4.56 -11.11 3.88
N SER A 35 -4.70 -12.03 2.93
CA SER A 35 -3.81 -13.19 2.77
C SER A 35 -2.44 -12.78 2.25
N ALA A 36 -1.42 -13.62 2.48
CA ALA A 36 -0.07 -13.37 1.98
C ALA A 36 0.04 -13.52 0.45
N GLY A 37 1.01 -12.81 -0.15
CA GLY A 37 1.40 -12.99 -1.55
C GLY A 37 0.38 -12.48 -2.57
N ARG A 38 -0.42 -11.46 -2.22
CA ARG A 38 -1.44 -10.86 -3.09
C ARG A 38 -1.34 -9.33 -3.09
N ILE A 39 -1.93 -8.72 -4.11
CA ILE A 39 -2.03 -7.26 -4.25
C ILE A 39 -3.43 -6.81 -3.86
N TYR A 40 -3.51 -5.91 -2.90
CA TYR A 40 -4.75 -5.34 -2.39
C TYR A 40 -4.84 -3.85 -2.73
N GLY A 41 -5.96 -3.45 -3.33
CA GLY A 41 -6.25 -2.05 -3.62
C GLY A 41 -7.13 -1.43 -2.53
N VAL A 42 -6.66 -0.39 -1.86
CA VAL A 42 -7.48 0.45 -0.96
C VAL A 42 -7.93 1.67 -1.74
N LEU A 43 -9.18 1.65 -2.20
CA LEU A 43 -9.73 2.62 -3.15
C LEU A 43 -10.76 3.52 -2.50
N GLY A 44 -10.76 4.79 -2.88
CA GLY A 44 -11.73 5.75 -2.40
C GLY A 44 -11.29 7.20 -2.63
N PRO A 45 -12.20 8.17 -2.48
CA PRO A 45 -11.91 9.57 -2.68
C PRO A 45 -10.88 10.10 -1.67
N ASN A 46 -10.35 11.30 -1.94
CA ASN A 46 -9.51 12.00 -0.99
C ASN A 46 -10.29 12.25 0.31
N GLY A 47 -9.62 12.08 1.46
CA GLY A 47 -10.24 12.20 2.77
C GLY A 47 -11.05 10.96 3.22
N SER A 48 -11.12 9.86 2.46
CA SER A 48 -11.83 8.65 2.87
C SER A 48 -11.16 7.86 4.00
N GLY A 49 -9.91 8.22 4.40
CA GLY A 49 -9.20 7.57 5.49
C GLY A 49 -8.08 6.61 5.06
N LYS A 50 -7.81 6.43 3.76
CA LYS A 50 -6.81 5.47 3.22
C LYS A 50 -5.42 5.64 3.86
N THR A 51 -4.84 6.83 3.78
CA THR A 51 -3.53 7.13 4.36
C THR A 51 -3.51 6.91 5.89
N THR A 52 -4.61 7.26 6.59
CA THR A 52 -4.74 7.02 8.03
C THR A 52 -4.76 5.52 8.34
N LEU A 53 -5.50 4.73 7.57
CA LEU A 53 -5.53 3.28 7.67
C LEU A 53 -4.12 2.70 7.46
N ILE A 54 -3.45 3.05 6.36
CA ILE A 54 -2.08 2.61 6.08
C ILE A 54 -1.12 2.98 7.21
N ARG A 55 -1.20 4.19 7.74
CA ARG A 55 -0.35 4.60 8.88
C ARG A 55 -0.57 3.77 10.14
N MET A 56 -1.79 3.32 10.41
CA MET A 56 -2.03 2.41 11.54
C MET A 56 -1.49 1.00 11.25
N LEU A 57 -1.67 0.48 10.04
CA LEU A 57 -1.13 -0.82 9.63
C LEU A 57 0.41 -0.82 9.63
N THR A 58 1.05 0.26 9.22
CA THR A 58 2.51 0.42 9.26
C THR A 58 3.04 0.76 10.66
N GLY A 59 2.17 1.02 11.64
CA GLY A 59 2.58 1.39 13.00
C GLY A 59 3.08 2.83 13.17
N LEU A 60 2.99 3.67 12.12
CA LEU A 60 3.27 5.11 12.20
C LEU A 60 2.14 5.89 12.87
N GLY A 61 0.95 5.32 12.94
CA GLY A 61 -0.19 5.84 13.67
C GLY A 61 -0.69 4.84 14.72
N ARG A 62 -0.96 5.31 15.92
CA ARG A 62 -1.62 4.47 16.94
C ARG A 62 -3.13 4.51 16.72
N PRO A 63 -3.83 3.36 16.70
CA PRO A 63 -5.28 3.32 16.73
C PRO A 63 -5.84 4.03 17.97
N THR A 64 -7.06 4.58 17.85
CA THR A 64 -7.85 5.04 18.99
C THR A 64 -8.66 3.88 19.57
N THR A 65 -9.15 2.99 18.70
CA THR A 65 -9.88 1.75 19.06
C THR A 65 -9.40 0.60 18.19
N GLY A 66 -9.63 -0.62 18.66
CA GLY A 66 -9.29 -1.83 17.93
C GLY A 66 -7.78 -2.08 17.80
N GLU A 67 -7.43 -3.03 16.96
CA GLU A 67 -6.03 -3.39 16.73
C GLU A 67 -5.73 -3.72 15.27
N ALA A 68 -4.47 -3.50 14.88
CA ALA A 68 -3.91 -3.92 13.61
C ALA A 68 -2.83 -4.96 13.85
N ARG A 69 -2.77 -6.00 13.02
CA ARG A 69 -1.69 -7.01 13.02
C ARG A 69 -1.09 -7.12 11.62
N VAL A 70 0.23 -7.16 11.56
CA VAL A 70 0.99 -7.37 10.33
C VAL A 70 1.97 -8.51 10.56
N LEU A 71 1.95 -9.53 9.70
CA LEU A 71 2.73 -10.76 9.85
C LEU A 71 2.52 -11.43 11.22
N GLY A 72 1.28 -11.40 11.73
CA GLY A 72 0.90 -11.94 13.04
C GLY A 72 1.29 -11.08 14.23
N VAL A 73 1.99 -9.96 14.04
CA VAL A 73 2.47 -9.08 15.12
C VAL A 73 1.57 -7.86 15.24
N GLN A 74 1.11 -7.56 16.46
CA GLN A 74 0.31 -6.38 16.75
C GLN A 74 1.11 -5.09 16.53
N MET A 75 0.51 -4.14 15.83
CA MET A 75 1.12 -2.85 15.53
C MET A 75 0.66 -1.75 16.51
N PRO A 76 1.51 -0.76 16.85
CA PRO A 76 2.89 -0.58 16.37
C PRO A 76 3.90 -1.53 17.03
N SER A 77 4.82 -2.08 16.25
CA SER A 77 5.91 -2.93 16.72
C SER A 77 7.22 -2.55 16.04
N ARG A 78 8.16 -2.00 16.81
CA ARG A 78 9.46 -1.57 16.27
C ARG A 78 10.25 -2.71 15.58
N PRO A 79 10.32 -3.94 16.14
CA PRO A 79 11.00 -5.05 15.45
C PRO A 79 10.32 -5.42 14.11
N ASN A 80 8.99 -5.29 14.03
CA ASN A 80 8.25 -5.65 12.81
C ASN A 80 8.39 -4.61 11.70
N LEU A 81 8.75 -3.35 12.03
CA LEU A 81 8.98 -2.30 11.03
C LEU A 81 10.08 -2.67 10.03
N ALA A 82 11.11 -3.42 10.46
CA ALA A 82 12.16 -3.91 9.57
C ALA A 82 11.67 -4.90 8.49
N ARG A 83 10.44 -5.40 8.63
CA ARG A 83 9.80 -6.35 7.71
C ARG A 83 8.73 -5.69 6.82
N ILE A 84 8.59 -4.37 6.92
CA ILE A 84 7.56 -3.60 6.22
C ILE A 84 8.25 -2.56 5.33
N GLY A 85 7.96 -2.58 4.04
CA GLY A 85 8.26 -1.48 3.13
C GLY A 85 7.10 -0.49 3.13
N TYR A 86 7.41 0.80 3.15
CA TYR A 86 6.37 1.82 3.06
C TYR A 86 6.82 2.98 2.18
N MET A 87 6.12 3.17 1.08
CA MET A 87 6.21 4.36 0.25
C MET A 87 5.11 5.33 0.66
N THR A 88 5.50 6.46 1.24
CA THR A 88 4.58 7.50 1.70
C THR A 88 4.07 8.36 0.55
N GLN A 89 2.93 9.03 0.75
CA GLN A 89 2.39 10.00 -0.20
C GLN A 89 3.38 11.17 -0.44
N ASN A 90 4.05 11.65 0.60
CA ASN A 90 5.21 12.54 0.47
C ASN A 90 6.46 11.68 0.22
N GLU A 91 7.36 12.15 -0.62
CA GLU A 91 8.46 11.35 -1.16
C GLU A 91 9.37 10.70 -0.10
N GLY A 92 9.51 11.31 1.09
CA GLY A 92 10.26 10.74 2.23
C GLY A 92 11.74 10.49 1.96
N ILE A 93 12.32 11.20 0.99
CA ILE A 93 13.73 11.12 0.57
C ILE A 93 14.52 12.35 1.05
N TYR A 94 15.83 12.25 1.06
CA TYR A 94 16.76 13.33 1.42
C TYR A 94 17.22 14.04 0.16
N PRO A 95 16.81 15.31 -0.09
CA PRO A 95 17.15 16.03 -1.31
C PRO A 95 18.63 16.32 -1.47
N GLU A 96 19.39 16.37 -0.37
CA GLU A 96 20.83 16.63 -0.34
C GLU A 96 21.69 15.39 -0.65
N LEU A 97 21.07 14.20 -0.67
CA LEU A 97 21.73 12.95 -1.04
C LEU A 97 21.47 12.62 -2.50
N THR A 98 22.41 11.93 -3.15
CA THR A 98 22.17 11.36 -4.47
C THR A 98 21.11 10.25 -4.42
N ALA A 99 20.59 9.84 -5.58
CA ALA A 99 19.65 8.73 -5.65
C ALA A 99 20.23 7.45 -5.04
N ALA A 100 21.49 7.13 -5.35
CA ALA A 100 22.17 5.97 -4.79
C ALA A 100 22.40 6.08 -3.28
N GLU A 101 22.74 7.26 -2.78
CA GLU A 101 22.93 7.49 -1.35
C GLU A 101 21.62 7.38 -0.57
N ASN A 102 20.51 7.90 -1.11
CA ASN A 102 19.19 7.69 -0.53
C ASN A 102 18.89 6.20 -0.36
N VAL A 103 19.01 5.41 -1.43
CA VAL A 103 18.70 3.97 -1.38
C VAL A 103 19.66 3.24 -0.41
N ARG A 104 20.96 3.57 -0.41
CA ARG A 104 21.92 3.01 0.55
C ARG A 104 21.61 3.37 2.00
N PHE A 105 21.15 4.60 2.25
CA PHE A 105 20.73 5.05 3.57
C PHE A 105 19.57 4.20 4.10
N PHE A 106 18.50 4.04 3.30
CA PHE A 106 17.38 3.20 3.69
C PHE A 106 17.77 1.73 3.81
N ALA A 107 18.62 1.19 2.90
CA ALA A 107 19.16 -0.15 3.01
C ALA A 107 19.85 -0.38 4.36
N ALA A 108 20.72 0.56 4.76
CA ALA A 108 21.44 0.50 6.04
C ALA A 108 20.49 0.54 7.25
N MET A 109 19.42 1.35 7.20
CA MET A 109 18.40 1.39 8.27
C MET A 109 17.71 0.04 8.47
N TYR A 110 17.52 -0.73 7.40
CA TYR A 110 16.96 -2.08 7.43
C TYR A 110 18.00 -3.20 7.60
N GLY A 111 19.28 -2.83 7.82
CA GLY A 111 20.37 -3.80 8.02
C GLY A 111 20.91 -4.45 6.74
N VAL A 112 20.49 -3.97 5.57
CA VAL A 112 20.99 -4.43 4.27
C VAL A 112 22.32 -3.72 3.97
N ARG A 113 23.40 -4.49 3.85
CA ARG A 113 24.75 -3.95 3.67
C ARG A 113 25.33 -4.23 2.29
N GLU A 114 24.67 -5.05 1.48
CA GLU A 114 25.14 -5.44 0.15
C GLU A 114 24.99 -4.26 -0.82
N PRO A 115 26.07 -3.76 -1.43
CA PRO A 115 26.01 -2.65 -2.41
C PRO A 115 25.14 -2.99 -3.63
N ALA A 116 25.04 -4.26 -3.97
CA ALA A 116 24.20 -4.74 -5.08
C ALA A 116 22.70 -4.49 -4.84
N ALA A 117 22.24 -4.47 -3.58
CA ALA A 117 20.82 -4.23 -3.27
C ALA A 117 20.35 -2.83 -3.72
N ALA A 118 21.15 -1.80 -3.45
CA ALA A 118 20.83 -0.44 -3.89
C ALA A 118 20.80 -0.31 -5.41
N LYS A 119 21.77 -0.95 -6.10
CA LYS A 119 21.81 -0.97 -7.57
C LYS A 119 20.59 -1.69 -8.16
N ALA A 120 20.21 -2.83 -7.59
CA ALA A 120 19.02 -3.57 -8.00
C ALA A 120 17.74 -2.74 -7.81
N ALA A 121 17.58 -2.09 -6.65
CA ALA A 121 16.42 -1.26 -6.37
C ALA A 121 16.30 -0.07 -7.34
N LEU A 122 17.43 0.60 -7.66
CA LEU A 122 17.45 1.67 -8.66
C LEU A 122 17.13 1.18 -10.07
N SER A 123 17.56 -0.03 -10.42
CA SER A 123 17.25 -0.63 -11.73
C SER A 123 15.76 -0.90 -11.90
N VAL A 124 15.09 -1.40 -10.85
CA VAL A 124 13.63 -1.66 -10.86
C VAL A 124 12.82 -0.41 -11.20
N VAL A 125 13.28 0.75 -10.75
CA VAL A 125 12.59 2.03 -10.96
C VAL A 125 13.19 2.86 -12.10
N GLU A 126 14.07 2.28 -12.92
CA GLU A 126 14.75 2.95 -14.05
C GLU A 126 15.48 4.24 -13.66
N LEU A 127 16.21 4.19 -12.54
CA LEU A 127 17.03 5.30 -12.04
C LEU A 127 18.54 4.99 -12.07
N SER A 128 18.98 3.89 -12.71
CA SER A 128 20.39 3.51 -12.76
C SER A 128 21.27 4.62 -13.36
N ASP A 129 20.81 5.26 -14.44
CA ASP A 129 21.56 6.34 -15.12
C ASP A 129 21.54 7.66 -14.35
N ARG A 130 20.76 7.76 -13.28
CA ARG A 130 20.62 8.92 -12.40
C ARG A 130 21.11 8.65 -10.98
N ALA A 131 21.80 7.52 -10.79
CA ALA A 131 22.24 7.07 -9.46
C ALA A 131 23.03 8.15 -8.70
N GLU A 132 23.88 8.91 -9.39
CA GLU A 132 24.73 9.97 -8.82
C GLU A 132 24.10 11.37 -8.88
N THR A 133 22.86 11.51 -9.36
CA THR A 133 22.12 12.78 -9.36
C THR A 133 21.57 13.05 -7.96
N LEU A 134 21.69 14.31 -7.47
CA LEU A 134 21.06 14.72 -6.21
C LEU A 134 19.55 14.55 -6.28
N ALA A 135 18.94 14.00 -5.24
CA ALA A 135 17.50 13.78 -5.22
C ALA A 135 16.71 15.09 -5.37
N GLY A 136 17.24 16.21 -4.85
CA GLY A 136 16.66 17.54 -5.01
C GLY A 136 16.61 18.05 -6.48
N GLU A 137 17.50 17.55 -7.36
CA GLU A 137 17.57 17.91 -8.77
C GLU A 137 16.64 17.02 -9.65
N LEU A 138 16.12 15.95 -9.10
CA LEU A 138 15.21 15.07 -9.82
C LEU A 138 13.83 15.72 -9.99
N SER A 139 13.15 15.43 -11.09
CA SER A 139 11.73 15.81 -11.25
C SER A 139 10.86 15.10 -10.21
N GLY A 140 9.62 15.60 -9.95
CA GLY A 140 8.70 14.98 -9.01
C GLY A 140 8.43 13.48 -9.30
N GLY A 141 8.25 13.13 -10.58
CA GLY A 141 8.10 11.73 -11.01
C GLY A 141 9.33 10.88 -10.71
N LEU A 142 10.56 11.40 -10.93
CA LEU A 142 11.81 10.70 -10.63
C LEU A 142 12.02 10.56 -9.10
N ARG A 143 11.68 11.58 -8.32
CA ARG A 143 11.72 11.49 -6.85
C ARG A 143 10.75 10.42 -6.34
N ARG A 144 9.57 10.31 -6.96
CA ARG A 144 8.59 9.26 -6.61
C ARG A 144 9.11 7.86 -6.91
N ARG A 145 9.79 7.68 -8.04
CA ARG A 145 10.52 6.43 -8.37
C ARG A 145 11.59 6.12 -7.31
N LEU A 146 12.36 7.11 -6.91
CA LEU A 146 13.38 6.96 -5.88
C LEU A 146 12.77 6.55 -4.53
N SER A 147 11.65 7.15 -4.13
CA SER A 147 10.91 6.77 -2.91
C SER A 147 10.46 5.30 -2.97
N LEU A 148 10.01 4.82 -4.12
CA LEU A 148 9.67 3.41 -4.32
C LEU A 148 10.91 2.51 -4.18
N ALA A 149 12.06 2.88 -4.79
CA ALA A 149 13.31 2.13 -4.63
C ALA A 149 13.74 2.01 -3.17
N CYS A 150 13.62 3.09 -2.40
CA CYS A 150 13.91 3.09 -0.96
C CYS A 150 12.99 2.13 -0.17
N ALA A 151 11.71 2.05 -0.55
CA ALA A 151 10.75 1.15 0.10
C ALA A 151 10.97 -0.33 -0.25
N LEU A 152 11.61 -0.62 -1.39
CA LEU A 152 11.84 -1.98 -1.91
C LEU A 152 13.20 -2.57 -1.53
N VAL A 153 14.20 -1.73 -1.18
CA VAL A 153 15.62 -2.14 -1.10
C VAL A 153 15.90 -3.30 -0.15
N HIS A 154 15.09 -3.47 0.89
CA HIS A 154 15.23 -4.55 1.89
C HIS A 154 14.32 -5.76 1.61
N GLN A 155 13.68 -5.82 0.44
CA GLN A 155 12.81 -6.92 0.00
C GLN A 155 11.77 -7.32 1.06
N PRO A 156 10.90 -6.41 1.48
CA PRO A 156 9.97 -6.65 2.58
C PRO A 156 8.92 -7.71 2.22
N PRO A 157 8.51 -8.59 3.16
CA PRO A 157 7.38 -9.51 2.95
C PRO A 157 6.02 -8.80 2.88
N VAL A 158 5.94 -7.54 3.37
CA VAL A 158 4.74 -6.68 3.24
C VAL A 158 5.15 -5.29 2.77
N LEU A 159 4.50 -4.80 1.73
CA LEU A 159 4.75 -3.50 1.12
C LEU A 159 3.48 -2.66 1.10
N PHE A 160 3.53 -1.48 1.68
CA PHE A 160 2.47 -0.47 1.59
C PHE A 160 2.90 0.64 0.64
N LEU A 161 2.03 0.96 -0.31
CA LEU A 161 2.27 1.98 -1.34
C LEU A 161 1.12 3.01 -1.29
N ASP A 162 1.44 4.23 -0.86
CA ASP A 162 0.43 5.30 -0.77
C ASP A 162 0.46 6.14 -2.04
N GLU A 163 -0.48 5.86 -2.95
CA GLU A 163 -0.63 6.48 -4.28
C GLU A 163 0.64 6.39 -5.17
N PRO A 164 1.22 5.17 -5.38
CA PRO A 164 2.56 5.01 -5.97
C PRO A 164 2.69 5.51 -7.41
N THR A 165 1.61 5.58 -8.15
CA THR A 165 1.58 5.83 -9.60
C THR A 165 1.15 7.26 -9.96
N VAL A 166 0.82 8.09 -8.97
CA VAL A 166 0.47 9.50 -9.18
C VAL A 166 1.67 10.25 -9.76
N GLY A 167 1.49 10.92 -10.90
CA GLY A 167 2.55 11.67 -11.57
C GLY A 167 3.58 10.81 -12.32
N VAL A 168 3.33 9.50 -12.44
CA VAL A 168 4.15 8.57 -13.23
C VAL A 168 3.57 8.43 -14.62
N ASP A 169 4.43 8.46 -15.65
CA ASP A 169 4.00 8.29 -17.04
C ASP A 169 3.38 6.90 -17.28
N PRO A 170 2.50 6.77 -18.31
CA PRO A 170 1.75 5.52 -18.53
C PRO A 170 2.64 4.29 -18.81
N ALA A 171 3.76 4.45 -19.53
CA ALA A 171 4.63 3.33 -19.88
C ALA A 171 5.31 2.77 -18.62
N LEU A 172 5.84 3.66 -17.78
CA LEU A 172 6.45 3.26 -16.52
C LEU A 172 5.43 2.70 -15.52
N ARG A 173 4.19 3.22 -15.51
CA ARG A 173 3.13 2.67 -14.67
C ARG A 173 2.90 1.18 -14.98
N VAL A 174 2.89 0.80 -16.26
CA VAL A 174 2.78 -0.61 -16.68
C VAL A 174 3.92 -1.44 -16.10
N GLN A 175 5.16 -0.93 -16.14
CA GLN A 175 6.33 -1.64 -15.59
C GLN A 175 6.25 -1.78 -14.06
N PHE A 176 5.80 -0.75 -13.34
CA PHE A 176 5.62 -0.84 -11.89
C PHE A 176 4.61 -1.92 -11.53
N TRP A 177 3.48 -1.98 -12.22
CA TRP A 177 2.49 -3.01 -11.99
C TRP A 177 3.01 -4.42 -12.33
N ALA A 178 3.78 -4.57 -13.42
CA ALA A 178 4.43 -5.84 -13.74
C ALA A 178 5.38 -6.28 -12.62
N HIS A 179 6.16 -5.35 -12.06
CA HIS A 179 7.05 -5.63 -10.93
C HIS A 179 6.27 -5.95 -9.65
N PHE A 180 5.17 -5.25 -9.35
CA PHE A 180 4.33 -5.56 -8.20
C PHE A 180 3.74 -6.98 -8.29
N HIS A 181 3.29 -7.39 -9.48
CA HIS A 181 2.82 -8.76 -9.71
C HIS A 181 3.94 -9.80 -9.55
N GLU A 182 5.17 -9.47 -9.95
CA GLU A 182 6.32 -10.34 -9.72
C GLU A 182 6.62 -10.49 -8.24
N LEU A 183 6.66 -9.40 -7.48
CA LEU A 183 6.84 -9.41 -6.03
C LEU A 183 5.75 -10.22 -5.33
N ALA A 184 4.49 -10.05 -5.72
CA ALA A 184 3.37 -10.79 -5.13
C ALA A 184 3.49 -12.30 -5.41
N ARG A 185 3.83 -12.70 -6.64
CA ARG A 185 4.09 -14.11 -7.00
C ARG A 185 5.26 -14.71 -6.19
N ASN A 186 6.22 -13.88 -5.79
CA ASN A 186 7.35 -14.29 -4.94
C ASN A 186 7.01 -14.21 -3.44
N GLY A 187 5.74 -13.99 -3.09
CA GLY A 187 5.24 -14.05 -1.71
C GLY A 187 5.12 -12.71 -0.98
N THR A 188 5.48 -11.58 -1.60
CA THR A 188 5.28 -10.25 -1.01
C THR A 188 3.80 -9.88 -1.02
N THR A 189 3.26 -9.47 0.12
CA THR A 189 1.91 -8.89 0.20
C THR A 189 1.98 -7.40 -0.05
N ILE A 190 1.19 -6.90 -0.99
CA ILE A 190 1.23 -5.49 -1.39
C ILE A 190 -0.13 -4.83 -1.13
N VAL A 191 -0.12 -3.68 -0.47
CA VAL A 191 -1.31 -2.84 -0.28
C VAL A 191 -1.06 -1.51 -0.99
N VAL A 192 -1.85 -1.23 -2.00
CA VAL A 192 -1.78 0.00 -2.80
C VAL A 192 -2.99 0.86 -2.47
N SER A 193 -2.79 2.10 -2.01
CA SER A 193 -3.88 3.08 -2.00
C SER A 193 -3.96 3.79 -3.35
N SER A 194 -5.16 4.01 -3.83
CA SER A 194 -5.39 4.81 -5.02
C SER A 194 -6.76 5.51 -4.95
N HIS A 195 -6.88 6.62 -5.66
CA HIS A 195 -8.16 7.25 -5.96
C HIS A 195 -8.56 7.05 -7.44
N VAL A 196 -7.71 6.32 -8.21
CA VAL A 196 -7.89 6.04 -9.65
C VAL A 196 -8.47 4.64 -9.81
N MET A 197 -9.70 4.53 -10.31
CA MET A 197 -10.38 3.24 -10.45
C MET A 197 -9.78 2.34 -11.54
N ASP A 198 -9.10 2.92 -12.55
CA ASP A 198 -8.43 2.14 -13.60
C ASP A 198 -7.31 1.22 -13.08
N GLU A 199 -6.81 1.47 -11.88
CA GLU A 199 -5.79 0.63 -11.26
C GLU A 199 -6.38 -0.56 -10.49
N ALA A 200 -7.67 -0.52 -10.22
CA ALA A 200 -8.37 -1.54 -9.45
C ALA A 200 -8.29 -2.93 -10.09
N ASP A 201 -8.42 -3.01 -11.41
CA ASP A 201 -8.34 -4.28 -12.16
C ASP A 201 -6.94 -4.94 -12.14
N ARG A 202 -5.95 -4.22 -11.62
CA ARG A 202 -4.59 -4.74 -11.43
C ARG A 202 -4.37 -5.37 -10.06
N CYS A 203 -5.32 -5.19 -9.14
CA CYS A 203 -5.29 -5.76 -7.79
C CYS A 203 -6.05 -7.09 -7.76
N ASP A 204 -5.58 -8.03 -6.92
CA ASP A 204 -6.27 -9.30 -6.70
C ASP A 204 -7.58 -9.11 -5.92
N GLU A 205 -7.61 -8.11 -5.04
CA GLU A 205 -8.77 -7.81 -4.20
C GLU A 205 -8.79 -6.32 -3.83
N LEU A 206 -9.98 -5.79 -3.64
CA LEU A 206 -10.23 -4.37 -3.40
C LEU A 206 -10.92 -4.16 -2.06
N LEU A 207 -10.56 -3.07 -1.38
CA LEU A 207 -11.26 -2.50 -0.25
C LEU A 207 -11.75 -1.10 -0.67
N PHE A 208 -13.05 -0.92 -0.84
CA PHE A 208 -13.63 0.39 -1.08
C PHE A 208 -13.78 1.15 0.24
N MET A 209 -13.15 2.33 0.32
CA MET A 209 -13.21 3.18 1.52
C MET A 209 -13.98 4.47 1.27
N ARG A 210 -14.91 4.79 2.19
CA ARG A 210 -15.61 6.06 2.23
C ARG A 210 -15.87 6.50 3.68
N SER A 211 -15.63 7.77 3.99
CA SER A 211 -15.91 8.35 5.31
C SER A 211 -15.34 7.54 6.49
N GLY A 212 -14.11 7.03 6.34
CA GLY A 212 -13.42 6.25 7.36
C GLY A 212 -13.82 4.77 7.44
N ARG A 213 -14.75 4.29 6.63
CA ARG A 213 -15.25 2.91 6.66
C ARG A 213 -14.87 2.13 5.39
N VAL A 214 -14.70 0.83 5.52
CA VAL A 214 -14.69 -0.10 4.38
C VAL A 214 -16.14 -0.40 4.02
N ILE A 215 -16.58 0.06 2.84
CA ILE A 215 -17.96 -0.06 2.38
C ILE A 215 -18.19 -1.32 1.52
N ALA A 216 -17.14 -1.86 0.93
CA ALA A 216 -17.17 -3.14 0.22
C ALA A 216 -15.75 -3.74 0.13
N GLN A 217 -15.69 -5.07 0.10
CA GLN A 217 -14.47 -5.86 -0.11
C GLN A 217 -14.79 -7.01 -1.07
N GLY A 218 -13.82 -7.32 -1.98
CA GLY A 218 -13.92 -8.41 -2.95
C GLY A 218 -13.04 -8.17 -4.16
N THR A 219 -13.05 -9.09 -5.12
CA THR A 219 -12.40 -8.90 -6.42
C THR A 219 -13.14 -7.82 -7.22
N SER A 220 -12.47 -7.24 -8.23
CA SER A 220 -13.12 -6.24 -9.10
C SER A 220 -14.36 -6.82 -9.81
N GLU A 221 -14.32 -8.11 -10.17
CA GLU A 221 -15.44 -8.83 -10.79
C GLU A 221 -16.61 -9.01 -9.80
N ASP A 222 -16.33 -9.48 -8.57
CA ASP A 222 -17.35 -9.63 -7.52
C ASP A 222 -18.06 -8.31 -7.21
N LEU A 223 -17.30 -7.22 -7.08
CA LEU A 223 -17.84 -5.91 -6.76
C LEU A 223 -18.74 -5.38 -7.90
N ARG A 224 -18.32 -5.56 -9.17
CA ARG A 224 -19.16 -5.22 -10.33
C ARG A 224 -20.43 -6.06 -10.37
N ALA A 225 -20.34 -7.36 -10.15
CA ALA A 225 -21.48 -8.27 -10.17
C ALA A 225 -22.50 -7.90 -9.07
N ARG A 226 -22.03 -7.64 -7.84
CA ARG A 226 -22.89 -7.24 -6.71
C ARG A 226 -23.60 -5.89 -6.94
N ALA A 227 -22.92 -4.96 -7.62
CA ALA A 227 -23.50 -3.65 -7.97
C ALA A 227 -24.33 -3.67 -9.26
N GLY A 228 -24.37 -4.80 -10.01
CA GLY A 228 -25.13 -4.91 -11.27
C GLY A 228 -24.56 -4.03 -12.39
N THR A 229 -23.27 -3.73 -12.39
CA THR A 229 -22.62 -2.84 -13.35
C THR A 229 -21.33 -3.45 -13.90
N ARG A 230 -20.82 -2.91 -15.03
CA ARG A 230 -19.50 -3.26 -15.57
C ARG A 230 -18.41 -2.24 -15.20
N ASP A 231 -18.80 -1.13 -14.60
CA ASP A 231 -17.95 0.01 -14.26
C ASP A 231 -17.68 0.03 -12.76
N LEU A 232 -16.41 0.09 -12.36
CA LEU A 232 -16.03 0.14 -10.95
C LEU A 232 -16.35 1.47 -10.26
N GLU A 233 -16.37 2.59 -10.99
CA GLU A 233 -16.81 3.86 -10.41
C GLU A 233 -18.30 3.79 -10.05
N GLN A 234 -19.11 3.22 -10.94
CA GLN A 234 -20.53 2.99 -10.64
C GLN A 234 -20.73 1.98 -9.50
N ALA A 235 -19.91 0.91 -9.45
CA ALA A 235 -19.94 -0.02 -8.33
C ALA A 235 -19.59 0.69 -7.01
N PHE A 236 -18.56 1.54 -7.00
CA PHE A 236 -18.23 2.35 -5.83
C PHE A 236 -19.37 3.27 -5.40
N LEU A 237 -20.06 3.93 -6.35
CA LEU A 237 -21.22 4.80 -6.07
C LEU A 237 -22.38 4.00 -5.49
N TYR A 238 -22.65 2.80 -6.03
CA TYR A 238 -23.67 1.88 -5.50
C TYR A 238 -23.43 1.57 -4.02
N PHE A 239 -22.27 1.03 -3.64
CA PHE A 239 -21.94 0.73 -2.25
C PHE A 239 -21.89 1.97 -1.36
N SER A 240 -21.55 3.11 -1.95
CA SER A 240 -21.56 4.40 -1.24
C SER A 240 -22.95 4.89 -0.90
N SER A 241 -23.99 4.59 -1.72
CA SER A 241 -25.37 4.99 -1.46
C SER A 241 -26.08 4.07 -0.46
N GLU A 242 -25.78 2.77 -0.47
CA GLU A 242 -26.36 1.82 0.49
C GLU A 242 -26.02 2.15 1.94
N GLN A 243 -24.81 2.65 2.21
CA GLN A 243 -24.41 3.08 3.56
C GLN A 243 -25.03 4.43 3.98
N GLY A 244 -25.49 5.26 3.03
CA GLY A 244 -26.24 6.48 3.33
C GLY A 244 -27.72 6.22 3.67
N SER A 245 -28.21 4.99 3.48
CA SER A 245 -29.60 4.57 3.69
C SER A 245 -29.82 3.70 4.93
N ALA A 246 -28.79 3.45 5.74
CA ALA A 246 -28.96 2.79 7.04
C ALA A 246 -29.45 3.82 8.06
N PRO A 247 -30.56 3.55 8.79
CA PRO A 247 -31.20 4.46 9.74
C PRO A 247 -30.33 4.78 10.96
#